data_e3ed515c5b5b90d8f57bfcad2574d2d5
#
_entry.id   e3ed515c5b5b90d8f57bfcad2574d2d5
#
_cell.length_a   1.000
_cell.length_b   1.000
_cell.length_c   1.000
_cell.angle_alpha   90.00
_cell.angle_beta   90.00
_cell.angle_gamma   90.00
#
_symmetry.space_group_name_H-M   'P 1'
#
loop_
_entity.id
_entity.type
_entity.pdbx_description
1 polymer ?
#
loop_
_entity_poly.entity_id
_entity_poly.type
_entity_poly.pdbx_seq_one_letter_code
_entity_poly.pdbx_strand_id
1 'polypeptide(L)'
;DKVIKETSKTEVVLFGEFHDNPICHWLQLELTKEIAAKRQVVLGAEMIEADNQMQLNDYLSGKITQKQLDSTARLWPNYKTDYKPLVDFAKEKKISFIATNIPRRYASMVHKKGFEILETLTDEEKSWIAPQPIAYDKDLPGYTEMMKMMGEHTSINMPKAQASKDATMAYFIAKNVKIKSV
;
A
#
# COMPACT_ATOMS: atom_id res chain seq x y z
N ASP A 1 15.63 13.11 15.68
CA ASP A 1 16.58 12.15 16.29
C ASP A 1 15.89 10.95 16.96
N LYS A 2 14.82 11.14 17.79
CA LYS A 2 14.14 10.05 18.49
C LYS A 2 13.49 9.05 17.50
N VAL A 3 12.76 9.53 16.51
CA VAL A 3 12.10 8.67 15.50
C VAL A 3 13.13 7.83 14.77
N ILE A 4 14.22 8.43 14.29
CA ILE A 4 15.31 7.71 13.61
C ILE A 4 15.94 6.64 14.49
N LYS A 5 16.12 6.93 15.79
CA LYS A 5 16.66 5.95 16.73
C LYS A 5 15.72 4.76 16.94
N GLU A 6 14.41 5.00 17.02
CA GLU A 6 13.45 3.90 17.18
C GLU A 6 13.29 3.10 15.88
N THR A 7 13.22 3.76 14.72
CA THR A 7 13.13 3.06 13.42
C THR A 7 14.35 2.19 13.12
N SER A 8 15.52 2.52 13.67
CA SER A 8 16.74 1.69 13.49
C SER A 8 16.66 0.33 14.17
N LYS A 9 15.74 0.13 15.11
CA LYS A 9 15.55 -1.10 15.88
C LYS A 9 14.42 -1.99 15.33
N THR A 10 13.71 -1.54 14.32
CA THR A 10 12.52 -2.22 13.78
C THR A 10 12.77 -2.72 12.37
N GLU A 11 12.20 -3.86 12.01
CA GLU A 11 12.24 -4.40 10.65
C GLU A 11 11.22 -3.73 9.74
N VAL A 12 10.06 -3.35 10.30
CA VAL A 12 8.97 -2.70 9.58
C VAL A 12 8.66 -1.37 10.26
N VAL A 13 8.53 -0.33 9.46
CA VAL A 13 8.07 1.00 9.87
C VAL A 13 6.78 1.30 9.12
N LEU A 14 5.68 1.48 9.84
CA LEU A 14 4.41 1.91 9.27
C LEU A 14 4.26 3.42 9.49
N PHE A 15 4.06 4.14 8.41
CA PHE A 15 3.85 5.59 8.43
C PHE A 15 2.41 5.88 8.01
N GLY A 16 1.54 6.21 8.99
CA GLY A 16 0.18 6.67 8.73
C GLY A 16 0.18 8.12 8.24
N GLU A 17 -0.77 8.46 7.36
CA GLU A 17 -0.85 9.79 6.78
C GLU A 17 -2.29 10.30 6.64
N PHE A 18 -2.43 11.61 6.59
CA PHE A 18 -3.55 12.25 5.92
C PHE A 18 -3.20 12.43 4.46
N HIS A 19 -3.96 11.83 3.56
CA HIS A 19 -3.62 11.69 2.14
C HIS A 19 -3.47 13.03 1.39
N ASP A 20 -4.01 14.10 1.91
CA ASP A 20 -3.98 15.46 1.36
C ASP A 20 -3.08 16.41 2.16
N ASN A 21 -2.28 15.89 3.11
CA ASN A 21 -1.42 16.70 3.94
C ASN A 21 0.04 16.69 3.45
N PRO A 22 0.52 17.79 2.83
CA PRO A 22 1.86 17.82 2.25
C PRO A 22 2.98 17.70 3.29
N ILE A 23 2.72 18.02 4.56
CA ILE A 23 3.69 17.86 5.65
C ILE A 23 3.92 16.37 5.94
N CYS A 24 2.85 15.56 5.92
CA CYS A 24 2.98 14.11 6.07
C CYS A 24 3.87 13.53 4.95
N HIS A 25 3.63 13.89 3.70
CA HIS A 25 4.39 13.39 2.55
C HIS A 25 5.86 13.87 2.58
N TRP A 26 6.09 15.11 2.97
CA TRP A 26 7.45 15.60 3.18
C TRP A 26 8.17 14.81 4.29
N LEU A 27 7.52 14.57 5.43
CA LEU A 27 8.10 13.79 6.53
C LEU A 27 8.38 12.34 6.13
N GLN A 28 7.51 11.70 5.33
CA GLN A 28 7.76 10.36 4.78
C GLN A 28 9.04 10.33 3.96
N LEU A 29 9.22 11.31 3.07
CA LEU A 29 10.41 11.40 2.23
C LEU A 29 11.66 11.62 3.07
N GLU A 30 11.66 12.56 4.02
CA GLU A 30 12.82 12.86 4.86
C GLU A 30 13.18 11.68 5.77
N LEU A 31 12.18 11.03 6.39
CA LEU A 31 12.41 9.83 7.19
C LEU A 31 13.00 8.69 6.35
N THR A 32 12.48 8.49 5.14
CA THR A 32 12.98 7.48 4.21
C THR A 32 14.43 7.74 3.82
N LYS A 33 14.80 8.99 3.51
CA LYS A 33 16.18 9.39 3.21
C LYS A 33 17.13 9.07 4.36
N GLU A 34 16.74 9.42 5.59
CA GLU A 34 17.54 9.19 6.78
C GLU A 34 17.74 7.69 7.09
N ILE A 35 16.70 6.88 6.90
CA ILE A 35 16.81 5.43 7.09
C ILE A 35 17.67 4.81 5.98
N ALA A 36 17.42 5.17 4.73
CA ALA A 36 18.14 4.63 3.57
C ALA A 36 19.63 4.98 3.58
N ALA A 37 20.03 6.09 4.21
CA ALA A 37 21.43 6.44 4.41
C ALA A 37 22.16 5.50 5.39
N LYS A 38 21.43 4.76 6.22
CA LYS A 38 21.99 3.91 7.30
C LYS A 38 21.84 2.42 7.05
N ARG A 39 20.86 2.01 6.26
CA ARG A 39 20.58 0.60 5.95
C ARG A 39 19.85 0.44 4.63
N GLN A 40 19.87 -0.78 4.10
CA GLN A 40 18.98 -1.12 2.99
C GLN A 40 17.52 -1.07 3.42
N VAL A 41 16.68 -0.52 2.55
CA VAL A 41 15.25 -0.41 2.74
C VAL A 41 14.51 -0.95 1.53
N VAL A 42 13.28 -1.38 1.74
CA VAL A 42 12.27 -1.62 0.71
C VAL A 42 11.09 -0.74 1.06
N LEU A 43 10.57 -0.02 0.10
CA LEU A 43 9.39 0.81 0.31
C LEU A 43 8.13 0.04 -0.09
N GLY A 44 7.04 0.29 0.60
CA GLY A 44 5.72 -0.22 0.28
C GLY A 44 4.70 0.91 0.34
N ALA A 45 3.73 0.91 -0.55
CA ALA A 45 2.79 2.02 -0.62
C ALA A 45 1.36 1.61 -0.94
N GLU A 46 0.42 2.11 -0.14
CA GLU A 46 -1.02 1.93 -0.35
C GLU A 46 -1.50 2.56 -1.65
N MET A 47 -0.95 3.71 -2.05
CA MET A 47 -1.41 4.44 -3.22
C MET A 47 -1.14 3.73 -4.55
N ILE A 48 -0.41 2.62 -4.56
CA ILE A 48 -0.14 1.83 -5.76
C ILE A 48 -0.75 0.43 -5.60
N GLU A 49 -1.66 0.10 -6.52
CA GLU A 49 -2.34 -1.20 -6.54
C GLU A 49 -1.40 -2.30 -7.05
N ALA A 50 -1.50 -3.50 -6.48
CA ALA A 50 -0.59 -4.62 -6.71
C ALA A 50 -0.49 -5.05 -8.19
N ASP A 51 -1.57 -4.91 -8.96
CA ASP A 51 -1.58 -5.18 -10.40
C ASP A 51 -0.84 -4.10 -11.24
N ASN A 52 -0.38 -3.03 -10.61
CA ASN A 52 0.49 -2.02 -11.25
C ASN A 52 1.98 -2.17 -10.87
N GLN A 53 2.36 -3.26 -10.20
CA GLN A 53 3.77 -3.48 -9.81
C GLN A 53 4.72 -3.52 -11.01
N MET A 54 4.30 -4.10 -12.14
CA MET A 54 5.13 -4.17 -13.34
C MET A 54 5.44 -2.77 -13.90
N GLN A 55 4.43 -1.91 -14.02
CA GLN A 55 4.58 -0.54 -14.49
C GLN A 55 5.48 0.27 -13.55
N LEU A 56 5.31 0.09 -12.24
CA LEU A 56 6.18 0.72 -11.25
C LEU A 56 7.64 0.27 -11.41
N ASN A 57 7.90 -1.03 -11.56
CA ASN A 57 9.23 -1.57 -11.77
C ASN A 57 9.89 -1.04 -13.06
N ASP A 58 9.12 -0.93 -14.13
CA ASP A 58 9.61 -0.40 -15.41
C ASP A 58 9.94 1.11 -15.30
N TYR A 59 9.17 1.86 -14.51
CA TYR A 59 9.51 3.25 -14.20
C TYR A 59 10.76 3.37 -13.35
N LEU A 60 10.86 2.60 -12.27
CA LEU A 60 12.02 2.61 -11.37
C LEU A 60 13.32 2.22 -12.08
N SER A 61 13.26 1.26 -13.01
CA SER A 61 14.40 0.83 -13.83
C SER A 61 14.73 1.78 -14.99
N GLY A 62 13.90 2.79 -15.25
CA GLY A 62 14.08 3.73 -16.34
C GLY A 62 13.65 3.22 -17.72
N LYS A 63 12.98 2.06 -17.82
CA LYS A 63 12.46 1.53 -19.08
C LYS A 63 11.30 2.36 -19.64
N ILE A 64 10.51 2.96 -18.75
CA ILE A 64 9.43 3.87 -19.12
C ILE A 64 9.61 5.24 -18.48
N THR A 65 9.05 6.24 -19.15
CA THR A 65 9.00 7.63 -18.67
C THR A 65 7.86 7.84 -17.69
N GLN A 66 7.87 8.95 -16.96
CA GLN A 66 6.74 9.35 -16.09
C GLN A 66 5.43 9.43 -16.89
N LYS A 67 5.45 9.98 -18.11
CA LYS A 67 4.26 10.07 -18.96
C LYS A 67 3.68 8.70 -19.30
N GLN A 68 4.52 7.71 -19.52
CA GLN A 68 4.09 6.34 -19.76
C GLN A 68 3.53 5.70 -18.49
N LEU A 69 4.16 5.91 -17.32
CA LEU A 69 3.60 5.48 -16.04
C LEU A 69 2.22 6.09 -15.80
N ASP A 70 2.07 7.41 -16.00
CA ASP A 70 0.79 8.13 -15.85
C ASP A 70 -0.32 7.56 -16.74
N SER A 71 0.03 7.00 -17.90
CA SER A 71 -0.95 6.46 -18.87
C SER A 71 -1.25 4.97 -18.69
N THR A 72 -0.40 4.23 -17.98
CA THR A 72 -0.51 2.77 -17.87
C THR A 72 -0.81 2.27 -16.47
N ALA A 73 -0.53 3.07 -15.45
CA ALA A 73 -0.81 2.76 -14.05
C ALA A 73 -1.98 3.60 -13.51
N ARG A 74 -2.73 3.02 -12.59
CA ARG A 74 -3.78 3.75 -11.85
C ARG A 74 -3.13 4.47 -10.67
N LEU A 75 -2.78 5.73 -10.87
CA LEU A 75 -2.20 6.58 -9.84
C LEU A 75 -3.29 7.46 -9.20
N TRP A 76 -3.10 7.80 -7.94
CA TRP A 76 -4.00 8.71 -7.24
C TRP A 76 -3.92 10.13 -7.82
N PRO A 77 -5.00 10.94 -7.72
CA PRO A 77 -5.03 12.28 -8.33
C PRO A 77 -3.90 13.20 -7.86
N ASN A 78 -3.49 13.09 -6.59
CA ASN A 78 -2.40 13.85 -5.97
C ASN A 78 -1.02 13.18 -6.09
N TYR A 79 -0.89 12.12 -6.90
CA TYR A 79 0.39 11.40 -7.05
C TYR A 79 1.55 12.33 -7.40
N LYS A 80 1.34 13.26 -8.32
CA LYS A 80 2.42 14.11 -8.83
C LYS A 80 3.02 15.05 -7.78
N THR A 81 2.18 15.53 -6.87
CA THR A 81 2.58 16.47 -5.81
C THR A 81 3.08 15.77 -4.57
N ASP A 82 2.41 14.69 -4.17
CA ASP A 82 2.57 14.13 -2.84
C ASP A 82 3.40 12.84 -2.83
N TYR A 83 3.19 11.93 -3.78
CA TYR A 83 3.83 10.61 -3.77
C TYR A 83 5.02 10.48 -4.72
N LYS A 84 5.00 11.22 -5.84
CA LYS A 84 6.07 11.17 -6.84
C LYS A 84 7.45 11.47 -6.26
N PRO A 85 7.66 12.45 -5.35
CA PRO A 85 8.96 12.71 -4.77
C PRO A 85 9.59 11.49 -4.08
N LEU A 86 8.78 10.68 -3.39
CA LEU A 86 9.24 9.45 -2.75
C LEU A 86 9.57 8.37 -3.79
N VAL A 87 8.76 8.24 -4.84
CA VAL A 87 9.00 7.28 -5.93
C VAL A 87 10.25 7.66 -6.73
N ASP A 88 10.46 8.97 -6.99
CA ASP A 88 11.67 9.46 -7.67
C ASP A 88 12.93 9.22 -6.83
N PHE A 89 12.85 9.43 -5.52
CA PHE A 89 13.94 9.09 -4.61
C PHE A 89 14.27 7.59 -4.67
N ALA A 90 13.25 6.74 -4.66
CA ALA A 90 13.45 5.29 -4.80
C ALA A 90 14.13 4.94 -6.14
N LYS A 91 13.71 5.58 -7.24
CA LYS A 91 14.32 5.43 -8.56
C LYS A 91 15.78 5.85 -8.56
N GLU A 92 16.09 7.04 -8.04
CA GLU A 92 17.46 7.57 -7.96
C GLU A 92 18.38 6.65 -7.16
N LYS A 93 17.91 6.19 -6.01
CA LYS A 93 18.69 5.35 -5.09
C LYS A 93 18.60 3.85 -5.40
N LYS A 94 17.88 3.44 -6.46
CA LYS A 94 17.63 2.05 -6.84
C LYS A 94 17.03 1.22 -5.69
N ILE A 95 16.14 1.84 -4.93
CA ILE A 95 15.39 1.22 -3.83
C ILE A 95 14.19 0.49 -4.41
N SER A 96 13.98 -0.75 -4.00
CA SER A 96 12.77 -1.51 -4.36
C SER A 96 11.53 -0.84 -3.78
N PHE A 97 10.49 -0.70 -4.60
CA PHE A 97 9.22 -0.11 -4.20
C PHE A 97 8.08 -1.09 -4.54
N ILE A 98 7.32 -1.48 -3.53
CA ILE A 98 6.29 -2.50 -3.64
C ILE A 98 4.91 -1.84 -3.67
N ALA A 99 4.13 -2.17 -4.69
CA ALA A 99 2.71 -1.87 -4.76
C ALA A 99 1.98 -2.81 -3.78
N THR A 100 1.39 -2.27 -2.72
CA THR A 100 0.87 -3.11 -1.64
C THR A 100 -0.65 -3.23 -1.61
N ASN A 101 -1.38 -2.32 -2.26
CA ASN A 101 -2.84 -2.31 -2.14
C ASN A 101 -3.51 -3.31 -3.09
N ILE A 102 -4.65 -3.84 -2.64
CA ILE A 102 -5.56 -4.59 -3.50
C ILE A 102 -6.03 -3.72 -4.67
N PRO A 103 -6.15 -4.23 -5.91
CA PRO A 103 -6.80 -3.49 -6.98
C PRO A 103 -8.20 -3.01 -6.59
N ARG A 104 -8.44 -1.72 -6.73
CA ARG A 104 -9.69 -1.06 -6.27
C ARG A 104 -10.96 -1.76 -6.76
N ARG A 105 -10.92 -2.35 -7.95
CA ARG A 105 -12.06 -3.10 -8.50
C ARG A 105 -12.45 -4.28 -7.61
N TYR A 106 -11.49 -4.99 -7.01
CA TYR A 106 -11.79 -6.14 -6.14
C TYR A 106 -12.29 -5.69 -4.77
N ALA A 107 -11.71 -4.65 -4.19
CA ALA A 107 -12.26 -4.03 -2.97
C ALA A 107 -13.72 -3.55 -3.20
N SER A 108 -14.02 -2.99 -4.37
CA SER A 108 -15.40 -2.61 -4.74
C SER A 108 -16.31 -3.82 -4.92
N MET A 109 -15.81 -4.95 -5.42
CA MET A 109 -16.57 -6.20 -5.50
C MET A 109 -16.89 -6.73 -4.09
N VAL A 110 -15.92 -6.73 -3.18
CA VAL A 110 -16.12 -7.11 -1.77
C VAL A 110 -17.13 -6.18 -1.10
N HIS A 111 -17.05 -4.89 -1.31
CA HIS A 111 -18.03 -3.93 -0.80
C HIS A 111 -19.47 -4.26 -1.23
N LYS A 112 -19.65 -4.71 -2.46
CA LYS A 112 -20.99 -5.06 -3.01
C LYS A 112 -21.48 -6.44 -2.60
N LYS A 113 -20.59 -7.42 -2.50
CA LYS A 113 -20.97 -8.85 -2.46
C LYS A 113 -20.34 -9.68 -1.32
N GLY A 114 -19.45 -9.06 -0.49
CA GLY A 114 -18.71 -9.81 0.54
C GLY A 114 -17.44 -10.46 0.00
N PHE A 115 -16.74 -11.21 0.87
CA PHE A 115 -15.46 -11.84 0.50
C PHE A 115 -15.60 -12.96 -0.53
N GLU A 116 -16.72 -13.63 -0.56
CA GLU A 116 -16.99 -14.79 -1.40
C GLU A 116 -16.78 -14.50 -2.89
N ILE A 117 -16.94 -13.23 -3.29
CA ILE A 117 -16.70 -12.81 -4.66
C ILE A 117 -15.24 -12.98 -5.10
N LEU A 118 -14.30 -12.95 -4.17
CA LEU A 118 -12.87 -13.11 -4.46
C LEU A 118 -12.52 -14.55 -4.89
N GLU A 119 -13.35 -15.52 -4.56
CA GLU A 119 -13.17 -16.91 -5.01
C GLU A 119 -13.34 -17.05 -6.52
N THR A 120 -14.13 -16.17 -7.14
CA THR A 120 -14.40 -16.16 -8.58
C THR A 120 -13.26 -15.60 -9.44
N LEU A 121 -12.24 -15.03 -8.80
CA LEU A 121 -11.08 -14.47 -9.49
C LEU A 121 -10.21 -15.58 -10.10
N THR A 122 -9.58 -15.26 -11.24
CA THR A 122 -8.56 -16.12 -11.85
C THR A 122 -7.32 -16.24 -10.97
N ASP A 123 -6.44 -17.20 -11.24
CA ASP A 123 -5.19 -17.36 -10.50
C ASP A 123 -4.27 -16.13 -10.63
N GLU A 124 -4.24 -15.51 -11.81
CA GLU A 124 -3.52 -14.26 -12.01
C GLU A 124 -4.08 -13.14 -11.12
N GLU A 125 -5.39 -12.94 -11.11
CA GLU A 125 -6.06 -11.92 -10.28
C GLU A 125 -5.87 -12.19 -8.79
N LYS A 126 -5.90 -13.45 -8.36
CA LYS A 126 -5.59 -13.86 -6.97
C LYS A 126 -4.14 -13.57 -6.59
N SER A 127 -3.22 -13.48 -7.54
CA SER A 127 -1.83 -13.11 -7.25
C SER A 127 -1.65 -11.66 -6.79
N TRP A 128 -2.64 -10.79 -7.02
CA TRP A 128 -2.64 -9.38 -6.64
C TRP A 128 -3.37 -9.09 -5.32
N ILE A 129 -3.80 -10.11 -4.62
CA ILE A 129 -4.54 -9.98 -3.35
C ILE A 129 -3.95 -10.91 -2.28
N ALA A 130 -4.33 -10.67 -1.01
CA ALA A 130 -4.00 -11.60 0.06
C ALA A 130 -4.59 -12.99 -0.20
N PRO A 131 -3.90 -14.08 0.21
CA PRO A 131 -4.47 -15.42 0.17
C PRO A 131 -5.81 -15.50 0.91
N GLN A 132 -6.73 -16.32 0.39
CA GLN A 132 -8.01 -16.58 1.01
C GLN A 132 -7.92 -17.76 2.01
N PRO A 133 -8.75 -17.78 3.07
CA PRO A 133 -9.73 -16.75 3.47
C PRO A 133 -9.07 -15.53 4.13
N ILE A 134 -9.65 -14.34 3.92
CA ILE A 134 -9.22 -13.14 4.63
C ILE A 134 -9.72 -13.19 6.07
N ALA A 135 -8.79 -13.06 7.03
CA ALA A 135 -9.16 -12.94 8.44
C ALA A 135 -9.92 -11.62 8.67
N TYR A 136 -11.07 -11.73 9.33
CA TYR A 136 -11.93 -10.58 9.58
C TYR A 136 -12.61 -10.69 10.95
N ASP A 137 -12.39 -9.66 11.76
CA ASP A 137 -13.11 -9.44 13.01
C ASP A 137 -13.90 -8.13 12.90
N LYS A 138 -15.23 -8.25 12.83
CA LYS A 138 -16.15 -7.11 12.69
C LYS A 138 -16.11 -6.15 13.88
N ASP A 139 -15.68 -6.62 15.04
CA ASP A 139 -15.70 -5.88 16.29
C ASP A 139 -14.39 -5.09 16.54
N LEU A 140 -13.43 -5.15 15.61
CA LEU A 140 -12.23 -4.31 15.71
C LEU A 140 -12.60 -2.83 15.76
N PRO A 141 -11.99 -2.06 16.68
CA PRO A 141 -12.31 -0.63 16.88
C PRO A 141 -12.30 0.19 15.58
N GLY A 142 -11.33 -0.02 14.70
CA GLY A 142 -11.24 0.70 13.42
C GLY A 142 -12.45 0.47 12.52
N TYR A 143 -12.97 -0.74 12.45
CA TYR A 143 -14.16 -1.05 11.63
C TYR A 143 -15.44 -0.55 12.26
N THR A 144 -15.56 -0.64 13.59
CA THR A 144 -16.75 -0.12 14.31
C THR A 144 -16.83 1.40 14.22
N GLU A 145 -15.72 2.11 14.35
CA GLU A 145 -15.67 3.56 14.18
C GLU A 145 -15.97 3.97 12.72
N MET A 146 -15.42 3.27 11.73
CA MET A 146 -15.73 3.51 10.33
C MET A 146 -17.25 3.40 10.07
N MET A 147 -17.90 2.37 10.57
CA MET A 147 -19.35 2.20 10.40
C MET A 147 -20.15 3.32 11.06
N LYS A 148 -19.77 3.76 12.26
CA LYS A 148 -20.40 4.90 12.94
C LYS A 148 -20.26 6.20 12.14
N MET A 149 -19.06 6.48 11.61
CA MET A 149 -18.81 7.71 10.85
C MET A 149 -19.59 7.75 9.52
N MET A 150 -19.82 6.61 8.88
CA MET A 150 -20.47 6.53 7.58
C MET A 150 -22.01 6.47 7.64
N GLY A 151 -22.58 6.24 8.83
CA GLY A 151 -24.03 6.28 9.06
C GLY A 151 -24.81 5.06 8.54
N GLU A 152 -26.12 5.06 8.75
CA GLU A 152 -27.02 3.92 8.55
C GLU A 152 -27.16 3.43 7.09
N HIS A 153 -26.78 4.25 6.11
CA HIS A 153 -26.88 3.89 4.68
C HIS A 153 -25.64 3.20 4.13
N THR A 154 -24.68 2.89 4.98
CA THR A 154 -23.42 2.24 4.56
C THR A 154 -23.59 0.74 4.41
N SER A 155 -23.02 0.18 3.35
CA SER A 155 -23.02 -1.28 3.16
C SER A 155 -22.37 -2.00 4.34
N ILE A 156 -23.02 -3.04 4.84
CA ILE A 156 -22.48 -3.95 5.87
C ILE A 156 -21.14 -4.57 5.45
N ASN A 157 -20.84 -4.59 4.17
CA ASN A 157 -19.57 -5.07 3.64
C ASN A 157 -18.46 -4.00 3.55
N MET A 158 -18.73 -2.76 3.96
CA MET A 158 -17.70 -1.71 3.96
C MET A 158 -16.46 -2.09 4.79
N PRO A 159 -16.60 -2.59 6.02
CA PRO A 159 -15.46 -3.08 6.78
C PRO A 159 -14.76 -4.27 6.14
N LYS A 160 -15.51 -5.16 5.46
CA LYS A 160 -14.89 -6.28 4.72
C LYS A 160 -14.04 -5.78 3.54
N ALA A 161 -14.50 -4.75 2.83
CA ALA A 161 -13.71 -4.12 1.77
C ALA A 161 -12.43 -3.49 2.32
N GLN A 162 -12.50 -2.84 3.49
CA GLN A 162 -11.30 -2.33 4.16
C GLN A 162 -10.40 -3.47 4.61
N ALA A 163 -10.93 -4.50 5.23
CA ALA A 163 -10.17 -5.68 5.64
C ALA A 163 -9.44 -6.35 4.47
N SER A 164 -10.03 -6.36 3.27
CA SER A 164 -9.37 -6.88 2.07
C SER A 164 -8.16 -6.04 1.66
N LYS A 165 -8.20 -4.72 1.86
CA LYS A 165 -7.06 -3.83 1.64
C LYS A 165 -5.97 -4.08 2.68
N ASP A 166 -6.34 -4.06 3.96
CA ASP A 166 -5.43 -4.23 5.09
C ASP A 166 -4.67 -5.57 4.99
N ALA A 167 -5.41 -6.65 4.72
CA ALA A 167 -4.84 -7.99 4.55
C ALA A 167 -3.88 -8.05 3.34
N THR A 168 -4.24 -7.40 2.23
CA THR A 168 -3.40 -7.39 1.02
C THR A 168 -2.12 -6.59 1.25
N MET A 169 -2.21 -5.42 1.88
CA MET A 169 -1.04 -4.62 2.25
C MET A 169 -0.14 -5.41 3.20
N ALA A 170 -0.69 -5.99 4.26
CA ALA A 170 0.06 -6.81 5.21
C ALA A 170 0.75 -8.01 4.54
N TYR A 171 0.07 -8.70 3.62
CA TYR A 171 0.64 -9.82 2.86
C TYR A 171 1.85 -9.40 2.02
N PHE A 172 1.74 -8.31 1.25
CA PHE A 172 2.84 -7.86 0.42
C PHE A 172 3.99 -7.29 1.25
N ILE A 173 3.71 -6.63 2.38
CA ILE A 173 4.74 -6.20 3.32
C ILE A 173 5.48 -7.42 3.86
N ALA A 174 4.78 -8.40 4.43
CA ALA A 174 5.38 -9.60 5.01
C ALA A 174 6.19 -10.40 3.99
N LYS A 175 5.72 -10.52 2.75
CA LYS A 175 6.42 -11.22 1.65
C LYS A 175 7.76 -10.57 1.29
N ASN A 176 7.91 -9.26 1.53
CA ASN A 176 9.10 -8.49 1.18
C ASN A 176 9.98 -8.14 2.38
N VAL A 177 9.58 -8.46 3.60
CA VAL A 177 10.44 -8.38 4.78
C VAL A 177 11.44 -9.54 4.74
N LYS A 178 12.72 -9.22 4.60
CA LYS A 178 13.78 -10.21 4.76
C LYS A 178 14.04 -10.39 6.25
N ILE A 179 13.39 -11.38 6.87
CA ILE A 179 13.73 -11.81 8.22
C ILE A 179 15.19 -12.29 8.16
N LYS A 180 16.09 -11.59 8.83
CA LYS A 180 17.41 -12.15 9.10
C LYS A 180 17.15 -13.35 10.01
N SER A 181 17.27 -14.56 9.45
CA SER A 181 17.39 -15.76 10.28
C SER A 181 18.58 -15.57 11.21
N VAL A 182 18.30 -15.59 12.50
CA VAL A 182 19.32 -15.62 13.57
C VAL A 182 20.04 -16.95 13.51
#